data_fb54a57db5c5254a934518c5a737c2e1
#
_entry.id   fb54a57db5c5254a934518c5a737c2e1
#
_cell.length_a   1.000
_cell.length_b   1.000
_cell.length_c   1.000
_cell.angle_alpha   90.00
_cell.angle_beta   90.00
_cell.angle_gamma   90.00
#
_symmetry.space_group_name_H-M   'P 1'
#
loop_
_entity.id
_entity.type
_entity.pdbx_description
1 polymer ?
#
loop_
_entity_poly.entity_id
_entity_poly.type
_entity_poly.pdbx_seq_one_letter_code
_entity_poly.pdbx_strand_id
1 'polypeptide(L)'
;HYLEYLDAIKRDSTLNAYTAALPDTTVWLDELAFNDPYVSHYFRHPGFRMYPVVGVTWKQANDYSAWRTAVVNKNVAFPKGKPRNRKNPIANMESGLILPEYRLPTEAEWEYAAKAMIGTQQEDENQENQRIYPWDGPSMRQPFGRTRGQMLANYKRGRGDYSGLAGRSNDGAMITAEVYAYPANDFGLYNMAGNVNE
;
A
#
# COMPACT_ATOMS: atom_id res chain seq x y z
N HIS A 1 1.17 1.96 9.92
CA HIS A 1 2.34 1.05 10.02
C HIS A 1 3.68 1.76 9.85
N TYR A 2 3.86 2.66 8.85
CA TYR A 2 5.13 3.39 8.71
C TYR A 2 5.39 4.33 9.90
N LEU A 3 4.36 4.96 10.45
CA LEU A 3 4.48 5.79 11.66
C LEU A 3 4.89 4.96 12.90
N GLU A 4 4.45 3.71 13.00
CA GLU A 4 4.89 2.79 14.05
C GLU A 4 6.37 2.46 13.94
N TYR A 5 6.86 2.30 12.69
CA TYR A 5 8.27 2.13 12.41
C TYR A 5 9.09 3.35 12.82
N LEU A 6 8.66 4.55 12.46
CA LEU A 6 9.31 5.80 12.86
C LEU A 6 9.35 5.96 14.38
N ASP A 7 8.27 5.62 15.08
CA ASP A 7 8.23 5.66 16.55
C ASP A 7 9.21 4.65 17.17
N ALA A 8 9.28 3.44 16.62
CA ALA A 8 10.24 2.43 17.05
C ALA A 8 11.69 2.88 16.84
N ILE A 9 12.03 3.40 15.65
CA ILE A 9 13.38 3.92 15.36
C ILE A 9 13.73 5.09 16.28
N LYS A 10 12.80 6.00 16.50
CA LYS A 10 13.00 7.15 17.40
C LYS A 10 13.32 6.72 18.83
N ARG A 11 12.67 5.66 19.30
CA ARG A 11 12.86 5.14 20.67
C ARG A 11 14.10 4.27 20.83
N ASP A 12 14.37 3.41 19.86
CA ASP A 12 15.31 2.30 20.01
C ASP A 12 16.62 2.50 19.21
N SER A 13 16.77 3.62 18.47
CA SER A 13 17.90 3.88 17.59
C SER A 13 18.49 5.28 17.75
N THR A 14 19.43 5.66 16.90
CA THR A 14 20.09 6.96 16.91
C THR A 14 19.25 8.04 16.21
N LEU A 15 19.50 9.32 16.56
CA LEU A 15 18.87 10.45 15.89
C LEU A 15 19.13 10.44 14.36
N ASN A 16 20.35 10.08 13.96
CA ASN A 16 20.71 10.00 12.53
C ASN A 16 19.87 8.96 11.80
N ALA A 17 19.66 7.78 12.41
CA ALA A 17 18.82 6.72 11.83
C ALA A 17 17.35 7.18 11.71
N TYR A 18 16.84 7.87 12.73
CA TYR A 18 15.49 8.43 12.70
C TYR A 18 15.34 9.48 11.58
N THR A 19 16.29 10.40 11.47
CA THR A 19 16.28 11.44 10.42
C THR A 19 16.34 10.80 9.03
N ALA A 20 17.17 9.78 8.84
CA ALA A 20 17.28 9.05 7.57
C ALA A 20 16.01 8.25 7.21
N ALA A 21 15.18 7.87 8.20
CA ALA A 21 13.92 7.15 8.00
C ALA A 21 12.73 8.07 7.71
N LEU A 22 12.85 9.38 7.92
CA LEU A 22 11.75 10.33 7.68
C LEU A 22 11.42 10.41 6.18
N PRO A 23 10.13 10.33 5.81
CA PRO A 23 9.70 10.59 4.45
C PRO A 23 9.99 12.03 4.03
N ASP A 24 10.25 12.22 2.76
CA ASP A 24 10.37 13.56 2.17
C ASP A 24 8.99 14.18 2.02
N THR A 25 8.72 15.21 2.79
CA THR A 25 7.44 15.95 2.73
C THR A 25 7.42 17.02 1.63
N THR A 26 8.56 17.32 1.00
CA THR A 26 8.63 18.30 -0.08
C THR A 26 7.99 17.79 -1.38
N VAL A 27 7.68 16.50 -1.46
CA VAL A 27 6.91 15.90 -2.58
C VAL A 27 5.54 16.54 -2.80
N TRP A 28 5.02 17.28 -1.81
CA TRP A 28 3.77 18.02 -1.93
C TRP A 28 3.94 19.42 -2.52
N LEU A 29 5.19 19.94 -2.62
CA LEU A 29 5.49 21.26 -3.13
C LEU A 29 5.61 21.22 -4.66
N ASP A 30 4.49 21.10 -5.35
CA ASP A 30 4.43 21.23 -6.79
C ASP A 30 3.80 22.57 -7.18
N GLU A 31 4.36 23.25 -8.18
CA GLU A 31 3.88 24.56 -8.61
C GLU A 31 2.41 24.47 -9.04
N LEU A 32 1.59 25.40 -8.54
CA LEU A 32 0.16 25.51 -8.83
C LEU A 32 -0.71 24.32 -8.37
N ALA A 33 -0.17 23.40 -7.58
CA ALA A 33 -0.94 22.28 -7.03
C ALA A 33 -1.72 22.66 -5.75
N PHE A 34 -1.35 23.74 -5.07
CA PHE A 34 -1.95 24.19 -3.81
C PHE A 34 -1.94 23.14 -2.70
N ASN A 35 -0.94 22.27 -2.71
CA ASN A 35 -0.79 21.14 -1.78
C ASN A 35 0.08 21.47 -0.55
N ASP A 36 0.49 22.75 -0.38
CA ASP A 36 1.33 23.21 0.73
C ASP A 36 0.86 22.74 2.11
N PRO A 37 -0.44 22.71 2.44
CA PRO A 37 -0.88 22.24 3.75
C PRO A 37 -0.50 20.78 4.04
N TYR A 38 -0.34 19.95 3.02
CA TYR A 38 -0.01 18.52 3.20
C TYR A 38 1.45 18.30 3.61
N VAL A 39 2.36 19.23 3.30
CA VAL A 39 3.76 19.20 3.77
C VAL A 39 3.83 19.04 5.30
N SER A 40 2.98 19.73 6.03
CA SER A 40 2.96 19.68 7.49
C SER A 40 1.92 18.72 8.07
N HIS A 41 0.82 18.46 7.37
CA HIS A 41 -0.35 17.79 7.94
C HIS A 41 -0.49 16.33 7.53
N TYR A 42 0.00 15.92 6.36
CA TYR A 42 -0.23 14.58 5.83
C TYR A 42 0.21 13.44 6.78
N PHE A 43 1.40 13.57 7.39
CA PHE A 43 1.90 12.57 8.33
C PHE A 43 1.50 12.81 9.81
N ARG A 44 0.92 13.97 10.12
CA ARG A 44 0.62 14.36 11.52
C ARG A 44 -0.86 14.29 11.84
N HIS A 45 -1.71 14.64 10.88
CA HIS A 45 -3.15 14.68 11.12
C HIS A 45 -3.75 13.28 11.13
N PRO A 46 -4.57 12.91 12.12
CA PRO A 46 -5.12 11.56 12.26
C PRO A 46 -6.02 11.13 11.10
N GLY A 47 -6.59 12.07 10.34
CA GLY A 47 -7.39 11.78 9.15
C GLY A 47 -6.62 11.05 8.04
N PHE A 48 -5.28 11.16 8.00
CA PHE A 48 -4.47 10.49 6.99
C PHE A 48 -3.89 9.13 7.44
N ARG A 49 -4.33 8.58 8.59
CA ARG A 49 -3.79 7.30 9.10
C ARG A 49 -3.99 6.11 8.18
N MET A 50 -5.05 6.14 7.38
CA MET A 50 -5.39 5.07 6.43
C MET A 50 -4.91 5.38 5.01
N TYR A 51 -4.17 6.45 4.83
CA TYR A 51 -3.59 6.85 3.56
C TYR A 51 -2.19 6.23 3.34
N PRO A 52 -1.76 6.04 2.09
CA PRO A 52 -0.45 5.48 1.80
C PRO A 52 0.66 6.40 2.28
N VAL A 53 1.80 5.85 2.62
CA VAL A 53 3.01 6.63 2.84
C VAL A 53 3.53 7.13 1.49
N VAL A 54 3.94 8.40 1.43
CA VAL A 54 4.52 9.03 0.23
C VAL A 54 5.87 9.67 0.57
N GLY A 55 6.70 9.94 -0.45
CA GLY A 55 8.01 10.55 -0.25
C GLY A 55 9.02 9.61 0.42
N VAL A 56 8.87 8.29 0.25
CA VAL A 56 9.83 7.30 0.73
C VAL A 56 10.72 6.80 -0.39
N THR A 57 12.00 6.65 -0.11
CA THR A 57 12.97 6.07 -1.03
C THR A 57 12.90 4.54 -0.99
N TRP A 58 13.41 3.88 -2.04
CA TRP A 58 13.56 2.43 -2.09
C TRP A 58 14.30 1.87 -0.87
N LYS A 59 15.36 2.56 -0.43
CA LYS A 59 16.11 2.15 0.77
C LYS A 59 15.24 2.20 2.02
N GLN A 60 14.49 3.27 2.23
CA GLN A 60 13.58 3.41 3.37
C GLN A 60 12.47 2.34 3.36
N ALA A 61 11.94 1.98 2.18
CA ALA A 61 10.95 0.91 2.04
C ALA A 61 11.53 -0.47 2.38
N ASN A 62 12.78 -0.75 1.99
CA ASN A 62 13.48 -1.98 2.38
C ASN A 62 13.79 -2.02 3.88
N ASP A 63 14.29 -0.92 4.45
CA ASP A 63 14.57 -0.82 5.89
C ASP A 63 13.29 -1.04 6.72
N TYR A 64 12.16 -0.50 6.25
CA TYR A 64 10.85 -0.77 6.85
C TYR A 64 10.48 -2.25 6.75
N SER A 65 10.68 -2.90 5.60
CA SER A 65 10.37 -4.31 5.39
C SER A 65 11.19 -5.22 6.32
N ALA A 66 12.48 -4.95 6.48
CA ALA A 66 13.35 -5.65 7.42
C ALA A 66 12.89 -5.48 8.88
N TRP A 67 12.56 -4.24 9.29
CA TRP A 67 11.98 -3.97 10.60
C TRP A 67 10.66 -4.72 10.80
N ARG A 68 9.78 -4.72 9.81
CA ARG A 68 8.49 -5.41 9.86
C ARG A 68 8.67 -6.90 10.05
N THR A 69 9.61 -7.52 9.34
CA THR A 69 10.00 -8.93 9.50
C THR A 69 10.39 -9.24 10.95
N ALA A 70 11.29 -8.44 11.51
CA ALA A 70 11.75 -8.63 12.87
C ALA A 70 10.62 -8.51 13.90
N VAL A 71 9.77 -7.49 13.77
CA VAL A 71 8.64 -7.26 14.70
C VAL A 71 7.60 -8.38 14.62
N VAL A 72 7.23 -8.80 13.41
CA VAL A 72 6.23 -9.86 13.22
C VAL A 72 6.76 -11.18 13.76
N ASN A 73 7.99 -11.57 13.40
CA ASN A 73 8.59 -12.81 13.90
C ASN A 73 8.77 -12.80 15.42
N LYS A 74 9.14 -11.67 16.01
CA LYS A 74 9.17 -11.52 17.46
C LYS A 74 7.79 -11.72 18.11
N ASN A 75 6.74 -11.18 17.52
CA ASN A 75 5.38 -11.31 18.06
C ASN A 75 4.81 -12.71 17.87
N VAL A 76 5.15 -13.41 16.76
CA VAL A 76 4.76 -14.80 16.51
C VAL A 76 5.50 -15.74 17.46
N ALA A 77 6.81 -15.58 17.61
CA ALA A 77 7.63 -16.40 18.51
C ALA A 77 7.29 -16.16 20.00
N PHE A 78 6.95 -14.93 20.37
CA PHE A 78 6.66 -14.53 21.75
C PHE A 78 5.33 -13.78 21.86
N PRO A 79 4.17 -14.47 21.74
CA PRO A 79 2.86 -13.84 21.85
C PRO A 79 2.67 -13.20 23.24
N LYS A 80 2.22 -11.95 23.28
CA LYS A 80 1.92 -11.23 24.52
C LYS A 80 0.89 -12.03 25.35
N GLY A 81 1.16 -12.22 26.65
CA GLY A 81 0.23 -12.85 27.59
C GLY A 81 0.40 -14.36 27.80
N LYS A 82 1.37 -15.02 27.19
CA LYS A 82 1.70 -16.42 27.52
C LYS A 82 2.86 -16.49 28.51
N PRO A 83 2.76 -17.37 29.55
CA PRO A 83 3.81 -17.47 30.56
C PRO A 83 5.16 -17.89 29.95
N ARG A 84 6.23 -17.30 30.45
CA ARG A 84 7.63 -17.44 30.04
C ARG A 84 8.21 -18.86 30.23
N ASN A 85 7.45 -19.80 30.78
CA ASN A 85 7.91 -21.15 31.19
C ASN A 85 7.72 -22.26 30.13
N ARG A 86 7.43 -21.94 28.86
CA ARG A 86 7.59 -22.92 27.79
C ARG A 86 9.08 -22.92 27.39
N LYS A 87 9.72 -24.09 27.48
CA LYS A 87 11.01 -24.35 26.80
C LYS A 87 10.89 -23.71 25.42
N ASN A 88 11.77 -22.73 25.14
CA ASN A 88 11.75 -22.02 23.87
C ASN A 88 11.70 -23.06 22.73
N PRO A 89 10.61 -23.16 21.97
CA PRO A 89 10.65 -23.98 20.77
C PRO A 89 11.77 -23.41 19.90
N ILE A 90 12.57 -24.26 19.30
CA ILE A 90 13.54 -23.84 18.29
C ILE A 90 12.72 -23.18 17.18
N ALA A 91 12.74 -21.86 17.16
CA ALA A 91 12.01 -21.09 16.16
C ALA A 91 12.79 -21.20 14.85
N ASN A 92 12.30 -22.00 13.94
CA ASN A 92 12.79 -22.11 12.57
C ASN A 92 11.62 -22.01 11.59
N MET A 93 11.91 -21.86 10.30
CA MET A 93 10.86 -21.75 9.28
C MET A 93 10.01 -23.03 9.18
N GLU A 94 10.61 -24.19 9.39
CA GLU A 94 9.91 -25.48 9.34
C GLU A 94 8.91 -25.66 10.48
N SER A 95 9.16 -25.04 11.64
CA SER A 95 8.22 -25.04 12.75
C SER A 95 7.03 -24.10 12.56
N GLY A 96 7.01 -23.28 11.51
CA GLY A 96 6.02 -22.22 11.28
C GLY A 96 6.08 -21.06 12.28
N LEU A 97 7.11 -21.01 13.13
CA LEU A 97 7.29 -19.96 14.13
C LEU A 97 8.08 -18.76 13.60
N ILE A 98 8.73 -18.90 12.46
CA ILE A 98 9.37 -17.81 11.73
C ILE A 98 8.72 -17.70 10.36
N LEU A 99 8.16 -16.54 10.08
CA LEU A 99 7.60 -16.22 8.77
C LEU A 99 8.70 -15.78 7.82
N PRO A 100 8.53 -15.97 6.50
CA PRO A 100 9.41 -15.43 5.48
C PRO A 100 9.62 -13.93 5.64
N GLU A 101 10.70 -13.43 5.09
CA GLU A 101 11.02 -12.01 5.12
C GLU A 101 10.01 -11.19 4.30
N TYR A 102 9.55 -10.09 4.91
CA TYR A 102 8.89 -9.04 4.15
C TYR A 102 9.93 -8.34 3.29
N ARG A 103 9.64 -8.20 2.02
CA ARG A 103 10.48 -7.50 1.04
C ARG A 103 9.60 -6.80 0.01
N LEU A 104 10.19 -5.91 -0.74
CA LEU A 104 9.53 -5.38 -1.94
C LEU A 104 9.38 -6.50 -2.97
N PRO A 105 8.25 -6.56 -3.70
CA PRO A 105 8.06 -7.52 -4.77
C PRO A 105 9.02 -7.24 -5.93
N THR A 106 9.34 -8.27 -6.69
CA THR A 106 9.92 -8.10 -8.03
C THR A 106 8.83 -7.62 -9.00
N GLU A 107 9.24 -7.08 -10.15
CA GLU A 107 8.31 -6.65 -11.20
C GLU A 107 7.33 -7.78 -11.60
N ALA A 108 7.84 -8.99 -11.82
CA ALA A 108 7.01 -10.14 -12.18
C ALA A 108 6.01 -10.53 -11.07
N GLU A 109 6.42 -10.45 -9.80
CA GLU A 109 5.53 -10.71 -8.66
C GLU A 109 4.46 -9.64 -8.54
N TRP A 110 4.84 -8.37 -8.77
CA TRP A 110 3.90 -7.26 -8.73
C TRP A 110 2.88 -7.35 -9.87
N GLU A 111 3.33 -7.63 -11.11
CA GLU A 111 2.45 -7.82 -12.27
C GLU A 111 1.48 -9.00 -12.05
N TYR A 112 1.98 -10.13 -11.55
CA TYR A 112 1.14 -11.26 -11.21
C TYR A 112 0.09 -10.89 -10.14
N ALA A 113 0.51 -10.19 -9.10
CA ALA A 113 -0.38 -9.73 -8.03
C ALA A 113 -1.42 -8.73 -8.53
N ALA A 114 -1.04 -7.81 -9.42
CA ALA A 114 -1.95 -6.81 -9.99
C ALA A 114 -3.00 -7.45 -10.90
N LYS A 115 -2.59 -8.36 -11.77
CA LYS A 115 -3.52 -9.05 -12.70
C LYS A 115 -4.47 -10.00 -11.97
N ALA A 116 -4.01 -10.66 -10.92
CA ALA A 116 -4.81 -11.55 -10.05
C ALA A 116 -5.75 -12.48 -10.83
N MET A 117 -5.22 -13.19 -11.83
CA MET A 117 -6.02 -14.02 -12.73
C MET A 117 -6.39 -15.36 -12.08
N ILE A 118 -7.47 -15.37 -11.32
CA ILE A 118 -8.02 -16.59 -10.71
C ILE A 118 -9.01 -17.25 -11.68
N GLY A 119 -8.85 -18.54 -11.90
CA GLY A 119 -9.79 -19.35 -12.67
C GLY A 119 -9.64 -19.30 -14.19
N THR A 120 -8.69 -18.52 -14.70
CA THR A 120 -8.43 -18.38 -16.15
C THR A 120 -7.29 -19.27 -16.65
N GLN A 121 -6.78 -20.17 -15.80
CA GLN A 121 -5.57 -20.97 -16.09
C GLN A 121 -5.73 -22.00 -17.21
N GLN A 122 -6.94 -22.29 -17.64
CA GLN A 122 -7.23 -23.34 -18.63
C GLN A 122 -7.61 -22.81 -20.01
N GLU A 123 -7.70 -21.48 -20.17
CA GLU A 123 -8.10 -20.87 -21.43
C GLU A 123 -6.94 -20.09 -22.03
N ASP A 124 -6.81 -20.11 -23.37
CA ASP A 124 -5.83 -19.35 -24.15
C ASP A 124 -5.94 -17.83 -23.93
N GLU A 125 -7.03 -17.37 -23.34
CA GLU A 125 -7.29 -15.98 -22.92
C GLU A 125 -6.18 -15.41 -22.02
N ASN A 126 -5.47 -16.25 -21.29
CA ASN A 126 -4.34 -15.84 -20.47
C ASN A 126 -3.15 -15.30 -21.26
N GLN A 127 -2.99 -15.72 -22.51
CA GLN A 127 -1.90 -15.29 -23.37
C GLN A 127 -2.32 -14.19 -24.34
N GLU A 128 -3.53 -14.23 -24.84
CA GLU A 128 -4.03 -13.32 -25.88
C GLU A 128 -4.90 -12.18 -25.31
N ASN A 129 -5.71 -12.44 -24.28
CA ASN A 129 -6.63 -11.47 -23.67
C ASN A 129 -6.25 -11.16 -22.21
N GLN A 130 -5.05 -10.69 -21.99
CA GLN A 130 -4.61 -10.29 -20.64
C GLN A 130 -5.51 -9.18 -20.07
N ARG A 131 -5.82 -9.27 -18.78
CA ARG A 131 -6.46 -8.15 -18.07
C ARG A 131 -5.65 -6.88 -18.25
N ILE A 132 -6.34 -5.81 -18.64
CA ILE A 132 -5.74 -4.47 -18.77
C ILE A 132 -5.64 -3.83 -17.36
N TYR A 133 -6.61 -4.12 -16.49
CA TYR A 133 -6.73 -3.56 -15.15
C TYR A 133 -6.78 -4.66 -14.09
N PRO A 134 -6.58 -4.34 -12.80
CA PRO A 134 -6.73 -5.30 -11.70
C PRO A 134 -8.15 -5.84 -11.48
N TRP A 135 -9.12 -5.42 -12.28
CA TRP A 135 -10.53 -5.85 -12.26
C TRP A 135 -10.97 -6.32 -13.64
N ASP A 136 -12.16 -6.94 -13.71
CA ASP A 136 -12.72 -7.43 -14.96
C ASP A 136 -13.24 -6.30 -15.85
N GLY A 137 -12.96 -6.45 -17.15
CA GLY A 137 -13.43 -5.53 -18.19
C GLY A 137 -12.50 -4.35 -18.46
N PRO A 138 -12.73 -3.66 -19.57
CA PRO A 138 -11.86 -2.60 -20.09
C PRO A 138 -12.20 -1.21 -19.52
N SER A 139 -13.17 -1.10 -18.62
CA SER A 139 -13.67 0.19 -18.13
C SER A 139 -13.02 0.57 -16.81
N MET A 140 -12.65 1.85 -16.66
CA MET A 140 -12.27 2.46 -15.39
C MET A 140 -13.45 2.72 -14.46
N ARG A 141 -14.67 2.46 -14.92
CA ARG A 141 -15.91 2.62 -14.14
C ARG A 141 -16.58 1.29 -13.93
N GLN A 142 -17.16 1.11 -12.75
CA GLN A 142 -17.96 -0.07 -12.44
C GLN A 142 -19.13 -0.18 -13.43
N PRO A 143 -19.19 -1.25 -14.26
CA PRO A 143 -20.22 -1.36 -15.28
C PRO A 143 -21.57 -1.83 -14.74
N PHE A 144 -21.60 -2.52 -13.60
CA PHE A 144 -22.77 -3.21 -13.06
C PHE A 144 -23.01 -2.93 -11.58
N GLY A 145 -24.18 -3.33 -11.10
CA GLY A 145 -24.52 -3.35 -9.69
C GLY A 145 -24.86 -2.00 -9.07
N ARG A 146 -24.86 -1.98 -7.73
CA ARG A 146 -25.24 -0.81 -6.92
C ARG A 146 -24.26 0.36 -7.08
N THR A 147 -23.03 0.08 -7.42
CA THR A 147 -21.92 1.05 -7.58
C THR A 147 -21.66 1.42 -9.04
N ARG A 148 -22.60 1.09 -9.94
CA ARG A 148 -22.47 1.40 -11.37
C ARG A 148 -22.11 2.86 -11.62
N GLY A 149 -21.09 3.07 -12.46
CA GLY A 149 -20.59 4.38 -12.84
C GLY A 149 -19.55 4.97 -11.88
N GLN A 150 -19.33 4.37 -10.71
CA GLN A 150 -18.24 4.78 -9.81
C GLN A 150 -16.89 4.43 -10.41
N MET A 151 -15.89 5.26 -10.12
CA MET A 151 -14.50 5.00 -10.54
C MET A 151 -13.91 3.85 -9.70
N LEU A 152 -13.05 3.06 -10.33
CA LEU A 152 -12.44 1.88 -9.75
C LEU A 152 -11.01 2.12 -9.28
N ALA A 153 -10.45 3.30 -9.55
CA ALA A 153 -9.12 3.71 -9.10
C ALA A 153 -9.05 5.24 -8.97
N ASN A 154 -8.06 5.69 -8.20
CA ASN A 154 -7.66 7.09 -8.12
C ASN A 154 -6.60 7.36 -9.19
N TYR A 155 -6.94 8.16 -10.20
CA TYR A 155 -6.00 8.52 -11.27
C TYR A 155 -6.34 9.87 -11.90
N LYS A 156 -5.34 10.54 -12.44
CA LYS A 156 -5.51 11.81 -13.11
C LYS A 156 -6.02 11.58 -14.54
N ARG A 157 -7.20 12.08 -14.87
CA ARG A 157 -7.85 11.92 -16.19
C ARG A 157 -7.43 12.98 -17.22
N GLY A 158 -6.83 14.08 -16.79
CA GLY A 158 -6.41 15.17 -17.66
C GLY A 158 -6.06 16.44 -16.89
N ARG A 159 -5.88 17.55 -17.61
CA ARG A 159 -5.61 18.85 -17.00
C ARG A 159 -6.84 19.33 -16.22
N GLY A 160 -6.65 19.78 -14.98
CA GLY A 160 -7.73 20.32 -14.15
C GLY A 160 -8.71 19.27 -13.63
N ASP A 161 -8.34 18.01 -13.60
CA ASP A 161 -9.19 16.87 -13.25
C ASP A 161 -9.76 16.94 -11.82
N TYR A 162 -9.08 17.61 -10.93
CA TYR A 162 -9.41 17.62 -9.49
C TYR A 162 -10.68 18.39 -9.15
N SER A 163 -11.12 19.32 -10.01
CA SER A 163 -12.25 20.21 -9.73
C SER A 163 -13.40 20.13 -10.72
N GLY A 164 -13.26 19.30 -11.78
CA GLY A 164 -14.17 19.36 -12.92
C GLY A 164 -15.46 18.58 -12.80
N LEU A 165 -15.52 17.55 -11.94
CA LEU A 165 -16.70 16.67 -11.84
C LEU A 165 -17.08 16.43 -10.39
N ALA A 166 -18.28 16.88 -10.02
CA ALA A 166 -18.80 16.69 -8.68
C ALA A 166 -19.43 15.29 -8.48
N GLY A 167 -19.42 14.82 -7.24
CA GLY A 167 -20.13 13.63 -6.81
C GLY A 167 -19.57 12.32 -7.37
N ARG A 168 -20.46 11.40 -7.70
CA ARG A 168 -20.12 10.03 -8.14
C ARG A 168 -19.42 9.94 -9.50
N SER A 169 -19.35 11.03 -10.23
CA SER A 169 -18.70 11.09 -11.53
C SER A 169 -17.19 11.28 -11.43
N ASN A 170 -16.67 11.65 -10.26
CA ASN A 170 -15.25 11.75 -9.95
C ASN A 170 -14.76 10.47 -9.26
N ASP A 171 -13.42 10.29 -9.19
CA ASP A 171 -12.80 9.20 -8.44
C ASP A 171 -12.93 9.38 -6.92
N GLY A 172 -13.25 10.59 -6.46
CA GLY A 172 -13.47 10.88 -5.05
C GLY A 172 -12.23 11.32 -4.30
N ALA A 173 -11.09 11.45 -4.98
CA ALA A 173 -9.82 11.86 -4.39
C ALA A 173 -9.25 13.10 -5.09
N MET A 174 -8.77 14.07 -4.33
CA MET A 174 -8.04 15.23 -4.84
C MET A 174 -6.53 14.98 -4.86
N ILE A 175 -6.06 14.14 -3.95
CA ILE A 175 -4.69 13.71 -3.75
C ILE A 175 -4.69 12.17 -3.69
N THR A 176 -3.85 11.58 -2.85
CA THR A 176 -3.96 10.15 -2.53
C THR A 176 -5.31 9.81 -1.91
N ALA A 177 -5.76 8.59 -2.05
CA ALA A 177 -6.95 8.05 -1.40
C ALA A 177 -6.57 7.08 -0.27
N GLU A 178 -7.52 6.77 0.60
CA GLU A 178 -7.35 5.72 1.61
C GLU A 178 -7.01 4.37 0.97
N VAL A 179 -6.22 3.56 1.66
CA VAL A 179 -5.74 2.26 1.14
C VAL A 179 -6.86 1.26 0.82
N TYR A 180 -8.07 1.47 1.34
CA TYR A 180 -9.24 0.63 1.07
C TYR A 180 -10.36 1.36 0.30
N ALA A 181 -10.05 2.50 -0.32
CA ALA A 181 -11.08 3.35 -0.95
C ALA A 181 -11.74 2.71 -2.17
N TYR A 182 -11.04 1.84 -2.88
CA TYR A 182 -11.51 1.19 -4.10
C TYR A 182 -11.62 -0.33 -3.90
N PRO A 183 -12.36 -1.03 -4.79
CA PRO A 183 -12.48 -2.49 -4.70
C PRO A 183 -11.12 -3.19 -4.79
N ALA A 184 -10.97 -4.26 -4.01
CA ALA A 184 -9.83 -5.16 -4.13
C ALA A 184 -9.91 -5.97 -5.42
N ASN A 185 -8.75 -6.42 -5.93
CA ASN A 185 -8.69 -7.41 -6.98
C ASN A 185 -9.03 -8.83 -6.44
N ASP A 186 -8.98 -9.85 -7.29
CA ASP A 186 -9.35 -11.22 -6.93
C ASP A 186 -8.43 -11.87 -5.89
N PHE A 187 -7.21 -11.35 -5.70
CA PHE A 187 -6.32 -11.75 -4.60
C PHE A 187 -6.57 -10.98 -3.30
N GLY A 188 -7.53 -10.05 -3.29
CA GLY A 188 -7.83 -9.21 -2.13
C GLY A 188 -6.86 -8.03 -1.95
N LEU A 189 -6.11 -7.67 -3.00
CA LEU A 189 -5.18 -6.53 -2.98
C LEU A 189 -5.87 -5.26 -3.46
N TYR A 190 -5.62 -4.18 -2.74
CA TYR A 190 -6.21 -2.87 -3.01
C TYR A 190 -5.23 -1.96 -3.75
N ASN A 191 -5.78 -1.02 -4.52
CA ASN A 191 -5.03 0.04 -5.21
C ASN A 191 -3.88 -0.45 -6.11
N MET A 192 -4.02 -1.64 -6.70
CA MET A 192 -3.07 -2.16 -7.69
C MET A 192 -3.14 -1.40 -9.03
N ALA A 193 -3.91 -0.32 -9.11
CA ALA A 193 -3.93 0.66 -10.20
C ALA A 193 -4.15 2.05 -9.63
N GLY A 194 -3.27 2.98 -9.94
CA GLY A 194 -3.36 4.38 -9.51
C GLY A 194 -3.02 4.59 -8.03
N ASN A 195 -3.48 5.71 -7.48
CA ASN A 195 -3.27 6.21 -6.13
C ASN A 195 -1.85 6.72 -5.86
N VAL A 196 -0.85 5.85 -5.82
CA VAL A 196 0.57 6.19 -5.68
C VAL A 196 1.42 5.32 -6.60
N ASN A 197 2.61 5.78 -6.96
CA ASN A 197 3.60 4.95 -7.62
C ASN A 197 4.22 3.98 -6.60
N GLU A 198 4.30 2.73 -6.97
CA GLU A 198 4.87 1.63 -6.19
C GLU A 198 6.15 1.09 -6.81
#